data_54512793054cfc06164bac54b0d959e3
#
_entry.id   54512793054cfc06164bac54b0d959e3
#
_cell.length_a   1.000
_cell.length_b   1.000
_cell.length_c   1.000
_cell.angle_alpha   90.00
_cell.angle_beta   90.00
_cell.angle_gamma   90.00
#
_symmetry.space_group_name_H-M   'P 1'
#
loop_
_entity.id
_entity.type
_entity.pdbx_description
1 polymer ?
#
loop_
_entity_poly.entity_id
_entity_poly.type
_entity_poly.pdbx_seq_one_letter_code
_entity_poly.pdbx_strand_id
1 'polypeptide(L)'
;KSNVIEAFRFMASYVIESFAFGGESDDKKSKTKKLKQTPFLFDKDSRDAESSFEVYFISSEDLGCKSYNYGFTLDQTGIVEEWLNVKSKTARSYKPVFYRNREELDLSGLPAKSQEIVRMTLEQETLIVSLGAKLKITKLKCIRDWFYNTNFTNFGNPIENVFLSSLIPDGFTDDKNVQKKVVDYFATFDSSIVGFN
;
A
#
# COMPACT_ATOMS: atom_id res chain seq x y z
N LYS A 1 18.52 2.95 -5.07
CA LYS A 1 17.18 3.23 -5.63
C LYS A 1 16.29 1.98 -5.66
N SER A 2 16.81 0.80 -6.04
CA SER A 2 16.03 -0.46 -6.10
C SER A 2 15.44 -0.87 -4.74
N ASN A 3 16.18 -0.71 -3.65
CA ASN A 3 15.73 -1.12 -2.31
C ASN A 3 14.49 -0.35 -1.84
N VAL A 4 14.32 0.93 -2.22
CA VAL A 4 13.13 1.72 -1.87
C VAL A 4 11.90 1.18 -2.60
N ILE A 5 12.04 0.84 -3.88
CA ILE A 5 10.95 0.27 -4.67
C ILE A 5 10.55 -1.10 -4.11
N GLU A 6 11.52 -1.94 -3.78
CA GLU A 6 11.25 -3.27 -3.19
C GLU A 6 10.63 -3.16 -1.80
N ALA A 7 11.04 -2.20 -0.97
CA ALA A 7 10.41 -1.94 0.31
C ALA A 7 8.95 -1.49 0.15
N PHE A 8 8.68 -0.62 -0.83
CA PHE A 8 7.31 -0.19 -1.11
C PHE A 8 6.47 -1.32 -1.72
N ARG A 9 7.04 -2.15 -2.59
CA ARG A 9 6.40 -3.37 -3.11
C ARG A 9 6.03 -4.32 -1.99
N PHE A 10 6.95 -4.55 -1.04
CA PHE A 10 6.69 -5.35 0.15
C PHE A 10 5.54 -4.76 0.98
N MET A 11 5.58 -3.45 1.27
CA MET A 11 4.50 -2.74 1.98
C MET A 11 3.14 -2.96 1.30
N ALA A 12 3.07 -2.75 -0.02
CA ALA A 12 1.83 -2.93 -0.79
C ALA A 12 1.31 -4.38 -0.72
N SER A 13 2.19 -5.35 -0.94
CA SER A 13 1.82 -6.77 -0.86
C SER A 13 1.32 -7.15 0.52
N TYR A 14 1.96 -6.66 1.58
CA TYR A 14 1.54 -6.93 2.96
C TYR A 14 0.15 -6.33 3.26
N VAL A 15 -0.12 -5.10 2.80
CA VAL A 15 -1.43 -4.44 2.93
C VAL A 15 -2.53 -5.22 2.17
N ILE A 16 -2.20 -5.78 1.01
CA ILE A 16 -3.17 -6.49 0.18
C ILE A 16 -3.50 -7.86 0.75
N GLU A 17 -2.51 -8.59 1.29
CA GLU A 17 -2.58 -10.02 1.55
C GLU A 17 -2.68 -10.39 3.03
N SER A 18 -2.32 -9.50 3.97
CA SER A 18 -2.14 -9.87 5.39
C SER A 18 -3.40 -10.43 6.06
N PHE A 19 -4.60 -10.14 5.56
CA PHE A 19 -5.84 -10.73 6.08
C PHE A 19 -5.88 -12.27 5.92
N ALA A 20 -5.05 -12.82 5.04
CA ALA A 20 -4.98 -14.25 4.79
C ALA A 20 -3.90 -14.95 5.64
N PHE A 21 -3.13 -14.22 6.45
CA PHE A 21 -2.02 -14.78 7.23
C PHE A 21 -2.48 -15.43 8.54
N GLY A 22 -3.61 -15.00 9.09
CA GLY A 22 -4.14 -15.39 10.38
C GLY A 22 -5.21 -16.50 10.37
N GLY A 23 -5.45 -17.21 9.31
CA GLY A 23 -6.43 -18.29 9.30
C GLY A 23 -5.91 -19.58 9.94
N GLU A 24 -6.65 -20.16 10.89
CA GLU A 24 -6.50 -21.58 11.27
C GLU A 24 -6.88 -22.45 10.07
N SER A 25 -5.95 -22.72 9.19
CA SER A 25 -6.14 -23.75 8.18
C SER A 25 -5.51 -25.04 8.69
N ASP A 26 -6.36 -26.01 9.06
CA ASP A 26 -5.97 -27.42 9.34
C ASP A 26 -5.30 -28.09 8.13
N ASP A 27 -5.39 -27.49 6.97
CA ASP A 27 -4.75 -27.95 5.74
C ASP A 27 -3.31 -27.45 5.64
N LYS A 28 -2.37 -28.31 6.00
CA LYS A 28 -0.92 -28.08 5.82
C LYS A 28 -0.49 -27.67 4.39
N LYS A 29 -1.39 -27.74 3.42
CA LYS A 29 -1.17 -27.38 2.00
C LYS A 29 -1.60 -25.97 1.63
N SER A 30 -2.36 -25.28 2.47
CA SER A 30 -2.96 -23.96 2.20
C SER A 30 -2.36 -22.83 3.04
N LYS A 31 -1.17 -23.02 3.61
CA LYS A 31 -0.48 -21.90 4.24
C LYS A 31 -0.13 -20.90 3.14
N THR A 32 -0.95 -19.87 2.99
CA THR A 32 -0.59 -18.66 2.26
C THR A 32 0.79 -18.27 2.74
N LYS A 33 1.75 -18.22 1.82
CA LYS A 33 3.17 -18.04 2.16
C LYS A 33 3.29 -16.66 2.81
N LYS A 34 3.40 -16.66 4.14
CA LYS A 34 3.58 -15.45 4.94
C LYS A 34 4.71 -14.63 4.33
N LEU A 35 4.44 -13.38 4.00
CA LEU A 35 5.45 -12.45 3.52
C LEU A 35 6.44 -12.21 4.67
N LYS A 36 7.67 -12.71 4.51
CA LYS A 36 8.72 -12.49 5.49
C LYS A 36 9.49 -11.23 5.10
N GLN A 37 9.63 -10.33 6.06
CA GLN A 37 10.59 -9.24 5.90
C GLN A 37 11.99 -9.85 5.72
N THR A 38 12.79 -9.25 4.85
CA THR A 38 14.20 -9.60 4.69
C THR A 38 15.04 -8.51 5.35
N PRO A 39 15.54 -8.73 6.58
CA PRO A 39 16.34 -7.74 7.27
C PRO A 39 17.69 -7.55 6.55
N PHE A 40 18.36 -6.45 6.82
CA PHE A 40 19.70 -6.21 6.33
C PHE A 40 20.70 -7.15 7.03
N LEU A 41 21.13 -8.19 6.30
CA LEU A 41 21.88 -9.31 6.87
C LEU A 41 23.37 -9.02 7.18
N PHE A 42 23.91 -7.91 6.67
CA PHE A 42 25.31 -7.55 6.85
C PHE A 42 25.61 -6.81 8.16
N ASP A 43 24.55 -6.43 8.90
CA ASP A 43 24.67 -5.84 10.23
C ASP A 43 23.92 -6.72 11.25
N LYS A 44 24.60 -7.04 12.35
CA LYS A 44 24.04 -7.92 13.40
C LYS A 44 22.86 -7.28 14.11
N ASP A 45 22.91 -5.97 14.34
CA ASP A 45 21.88 -5.23 15.06
C ASP A 45 20.61 -5.07 14.19
N SER A 46 20.76 -5.06 12.88
CA SER A 46 19.64 -4.96 11.94
C SER A 46 18.85 -6.26 11.75
N ARG A 47 19.38 -7.41 12.16
CA ARG A 47 18.70 -8.70 11.98
C ARG A 47 17.42 -8.82 12.80
N ASP A 48 17.46 -8.28 14.01
CA ASP A 48 16.37 -8.35 14.98
C ASP A 48 15.64 -7.00 15.11
N ALA A 49 16.04 -6.01 14.31
CA ALA A 49 15.42 -4.70 14.29
C ALA A 49 14.04 -4.72 13.66
N GLU A 50 13.17 -3.86 14.14
CA GLU A 50 11.87 -3.59 13.55
C GLU A 50 12.02 -2.93 12.17
N SER A 51 11.09 -3.23 11.27
CA SER A 51 10.99 -2.58 9.96
C SER A 51 9.73 -1.73 9.92
N SER A 52 9.90 -0.42 9.75
CA SER A 52 8.80 0.53 9.67
C SER A 52 8.58 1.00 8.22
N PHE A 53 7.31 1.06 7.83
CA PHE A 53 6.85 1.49 6.51
C PHE A 53 5.82 2.59 6.69
N GLU A 54 6.03 3.72 6.02
CA GLU A 54 5.12 4.85 6.08
C GLU A 54 4.96 5.50 4.71
N VAL A 55 3.74 5.91 4.39
CA VAL A 55 3.43 6.60 3.13
C VAL A 55 2.38 7.69 3.32
N TYR A 56 2.57 8.79 2.58
CA TYR A 56 1.60 9.87 2.44
C TYR A 56 1.06 9.85 1.02
N PHE A 57 -0.26 9.82 0.88
CA PHE A 57 -0.88 9.75 -0.45
C PHE A 57 -2.26 10.42 -0.49
N ILE A 58 -2.74 10.65 -1.70
CA ILE A 58 -4.09 11.14 -1.98
C ILE A 58 -4.83 10.02 -2.71
N SER A 59 -5.98 9.62 -2.22
CA SER A 59 -6.82 8.64 -2.91
C SER A 59 -7.77 9.36 -3.87
N SER A 60 -7.72 8.95 -5.14
CA SER A 60 -8.66 9.42 -6.17
C SER A 60 -10.07 8.84 -6.01
N GLU A 61 -10.21 7.72 -5.33
CA GLU A 61 -11.50 7.06 -5.06
C GLU A 61 -12.32 7.76 -3.98
N ASP A 62 -11.67 8.63 -3.17
CA ASP A 62 -12.36 9.46 -2.21
C ASP A 62 -12.77 10.78 -2.88
N LEU A 63 -14.07 10.97 -3.12
CA LEU A 63 -14.66 12.17 -3.73
C LEU A 63 -14.24 13.50 -3.08
N GLY A 64 -13.61 13.46 -1.91
CA GLY A 64 -13.09 14.61 -1.17
C GLY A 64 -11.61 14.92 -1.40
N CYS A 65 -10.87 14.19 -2.24
CA CYS A 65 -9.42 14.34 -2.42
C CYS A 65 -8.67 14.45 -1.09
N LYS A 66 -8.96 13.55 -0.17
CA LYS A 66 -8.31 13.54 1.16
C LYS A 66 -6.90 13.03 1.07
N SER A 67 -6.01 13.61 1.86
CA SER A 67 -4.66 13.08 2.08
C SER A 67 -4.69 12.07 3.22
N TYR A 68 -3.99 10.99 3.05
CA TYR A 68 -3.82 9.93 4.03
C TYR A 68 -2.35 9.82 4.43
N ASN A 69 -2.13 9.53 5.70
CA ASN A 69 -0.86 9.06 6.23
C ASN A 69 -1.11 7.69 6.81
N TYR A 70 -0.47 6.69 6.24
CA TYR A 70 -0.63 5.30 6.66
C TYR A 70 0.72 4.65 6.83
N GLY A 71 0.86 3.86 7.88
CA GLY A 71 2.06 3.11 8.13
C GLY A 71 1.86 1.95 9.09
N PHE A 72 2.88 1.11 9.16
CA PHE A 72 2.98 0.01 10.11
C PHE A 72 4.43 -0.37 10.36
N THR A 73 4.67 -0.98 11.51
CA THR A 73 5.96 -1.53 11.92
C THR A 73 5.82 -3.02 12.14
N LEU A 74 6.80 -3.77 11.65
CA LEU A 74 6.88 -5.23 11.77
C LEU A 74 8.17 -5.63 12.47
N ASP A 75 8.08 -6.71 13.24
CA ASP A 75 9.22 -7.50 13.67
C ASP A 75 9.05 -8.97 13.28
N GLN A 76 9.90 -9.86 13.85
CA GLN A 76 9.84 -11.30 13.58
C GLN A 76 8.55 -11.97 14.08
N THR A 77 7.86 -11.36 15.05
CA THR A 77 6.66 -11.91 15.70
C THR A 77 5.36 -11.40 15.06
N GLY A 78 5.42 -10.37 14.21
CA GLY A 78 4.26 -9.81 13.52
C GLY A 78 4.21 -8.28 13.57
N ILE A 79 3.00 -7.74 13.64
CA ILE A 79 2.78 -6.30 13.63
C ILE A 79 3.03 -5.73 15.03
N VAL A 80 3.97 -4.79 15.10
CA VAL A 80 4.30 -4.03 16.33
C VAL A 80 3.37 -2.84 16.46
N GLU A 81 3.16 -2.12 15.36
CA GLU A 81 2.38 -0.88 15.32
C GLU A 81 1.70 -0.72 13.97
N GLU A 82 0.51 -0.09 13.93
CA GLU A 82 -0.19 0.30 12.70
C GLU A 82 -1.00 1.57 12.94
N TRP A 83 -0.95 2.52 12.02
CA TRP A 83 -1.70 3.78 12.11
C TRP A 83 -2.27 4.20 10.77
N LEU A 84 -3.40 4.90 10.84
CA LEU A 84 -4.01 5.59 9.72
C LEU A 84 -4.51 6.95 10.17
N ASN A 85 -4.01 7.98 9.51
CA ASN A 85 -4.44 9.35 9.69
C ASN A 85 -5.03 9.90 8.40
N VAL A 86 -6.01 10.79 8.50
CA VAL A 86 -6.67 11.43 7.37
C VAL A 86 -6.69 12.94 7.52
N LYS A 87 -6.53 13.65 6.41
CA LYS A 87 -6.61 15.09 6.34
C LYS A 87 -7.48 15.50 5.15
N SER A 88 -8.54 16.26 5.39
CA SER A 88 -9.33 16.87 4.31
C SER A 88 -8.57 18.05 3.69
N LYS A 89 -8.91 18.42 2.46
CA LYS A 89 -8.27 19.51 1.71
C LYS A 89 -8.22 20.84 2.48
N THR A 90 -9.24 21.12 3.29
CA THR A 90 -9.35 22.37 4.08
C THR A 90 -8.84 22.26 5.51
N ALA A 91 -8.50 21.04 5.97
CA ALA A 91 -8.00 20.86 7.33
C ALA A 91 -6.54 21.28 7.45
N ARG A 92 -6.17 21.80 8.63
CA ARG A 92 -4.78 22.19 8.94
C ARG A 92 -3.92 21.02 9.40
N SER A 93 -4.54 20.00 10.01
CA SER A 93 -3.84 18.85 10.59
C SER A 93 -4.49 17.53 10.21
N TYR A 94 -3.72 16.46 10.31
CA TYR A 94 -4.22 15.10 10.23
C TYR A 94 -5.06 14.76 11.47
N LYS A 95 -6.09 13.92 11.27
CA LYS A 95 -6.89 13.34 12.34
C LYS A 95 -6.70 11.82 12.32
N PRO A 96 -6.51 11.18 13.48
CA PRO A 96 -6.41 9.74 13.54
C PRO A 96 -7.72 9.07 13.10
N VAL A 97 -7.62 8.00 12.35
CA VAL A 97 -8.72 7.09 12.01
C VAL A 97 -8.65 5.88 12.90
N PHE A 98 -7.46 5.32 13.03
CA PHE A 98 -7.15 4.28 14.00
C PHE A 98 -5.65 4.31 14.32
N TYR A 99 -5.32 3.74 15.46
CA TYR A 99 -3.98 3.44 15.92
C TYR A 99 -3.98 2.12 16.68
N ARG A 100 -2.97 1.29 16.49
CA ARG A 100 -2.72 0.15 17.35
C ARG A 100 -1.23 -0.05 17.59
N ASN A 101 -0.92 -0.56 18.73
CA ASN A 101 0.32 -1.24 19.05
C ASN A 101 -0.01 -2.54 19.80
N ARG A 102 0.97 -3.17 20.45
CA ARG A 102 0.75 -4.43 21.17
C ARG A 102 -0.12 -4.30 22.42
N GLU A 103 -0.25 -3.10 22.97
CA GLU A 103 -0.96 -2.82 24.23
C GLU A 103 -2.25 -2.05 24.00
N GLU A 104 -2.33 -1.24 22.96
CA GLU A 104 -3.41 -0.29 22.70
C GLU A 104 -4.06 -0.53 21.33
N LEU A 105 -5.38 -0.39 21.28
CA LEU A 105 -6.17 -0.40 20.04
C LEU A 105 -7.21 0.72 20.07
N ASP A 106 -6.90 1.83 19.41
CA ASP A 106 -7.83 2.94 19.18
C ASP A 106 -8.43 2.82 17.77
N LEU A 107 -9.76 2.69 17.70
CA LEU A 107 -10.54 2.63 16.47
C LEU A 107 -11.54 3.79 16.37
N SER A 108 -11.38 4.84 17.18
CA SER A 108 -12.36 5.91 17.38
C SER A 108 -12.78 6.64 16.10
N GLY A 109 -11.93 6.68 15.07
CA GLY A 109 -12.23 7.26 13.76
C GLY A 109 -13.05 6.37 12.82
N LEU A 110 -13.40 5.13 13.25
CA LEU A 110 -14.29 4.21 12.52
C LEU A 110 -15.71 4.23 13.11
N PRO A 111 -16.74 3.90 12.31
CA PRO A 111 -18.11 3.72 12.84
C PRO A 111 -18.17 2.63 13.91
N ALA A 112 -19.02 2.79 14.94
CA ALA A 112 -19.09 1.87 16.08
C ALA A 112 -19.24 0.38 15.69
N LYS A 113 -20.13 0.08 14.74
CA LYS A 113 -20.29 -1.29 14.21
C LYS A 113 -19.00 -1.84 13.60
N SER A 114 -18.23 -1.00 12.92
CA SER A 114 -16.94 -1.41 12.32
C SER A 114 -15.88 -1.65 13.39
N GLN A 115 -15.87 -0.85 14.45
CA GLN A 115 -14.97 -1.04 15.59
C GLN A 115 -15.20 -2.40 16.25
N GLU A 116 -16.46 -2.75 16.52
CA GLU A 116 -16.83 -4.02 17.15
C GLU A 116 -16.34 -5.21 16.31
N ILE A 117 -16.66 -5.23 15.01
CA ILE A 117 -16.26 -6.32 14.12
C ILE A 117 -14.74 -6.44 14.03
N VAL A 118 -14.02 -5.31 13.89
CA VAL A 118 -12.55 -5.32 13.84
C VAL A 118 -11.97 -5.89 15.14
N ARG A 119 -12.48 -5.46 16.32
CA ARG A 119 -12.01 -5.99 17.62
C ARG A 119 -12.19 -7.50 17.76
N MET A 120 -13.29 -8.03 17.21
CA MET A 120 -13.59 -9.47 17.29
C MET A 120 -12.76 -10.35 16.35
N THR A 121 -12.28 -9.79 15.24
CA THR A 121 -11.68 -10.57 14.15
C THR A 121 -10.21 -10.23 13.87
N LEU A 122 -9.66 -9.21 14.56
CA LEU A 122 -8.28 -8.78 14.34
C LEU A 122 -7.29 -9.76 14.95
N GLU A 123 -6.40 -10.26 14.11
CA GLU A 123 -5.29 -11.11 14.50
C GLU A 123 -3.96 -10.35 14.52
N GLN A 124 -2.96 -10.89 15.23
CA GLN A 124 -1.67 -10.23 15.43
C GLN A 124 -0.92 -9.93 14.13
N GLU A 125 -1.05 -10.80 13.14
CA GLU A 125 -0.32 -10.71 11.86
C GLU A 125 -1.12 -10.00 10.76
N THR A 126 -2.38 -9.65 11.03
CA THR A 126 -3.29 -9.05 10.06
C THR A 126 -3.35 -7.54 10.24
N LEU A 127 -3.11 -6.78 9.17
CA LEU A 127 -3.31 -5.33 9.18
C LEU A 127 -4.80 -4.98 9.25
N ILE A 128 -5.13 -3.95 10.04
CA ILE A 128 -6.50 -3.41 10.15
C ILE A 128 -7.03 -2.97 8.78
N VAL A 129 -6.17 -2.37 7.94
CA VAL A 129 -6.55 -1.97 6.58
C VAL A 129 -6.91 -3.18 5.73
N SER A 130 -6.11 -4.24 5.78
CA SER A 130 -6.34 -5.48 5.03
C SER A 130 -7.64 -6.18 5.45
N LEU A 131 -7.82 -6.37 6.76
CA LEU A 131 -9.02 -6.95 7.36
C LEU A 131 -10.26 -6.10 7.05
N GLY A 132 -10.18 -4.79 7.26
CA GLY A 132 -11.30 -3.89 7.05
C GLY A 132 -11.77 -3.84 5.60
N ALA A 133 -10.86 -3.97 4.65
CA ALA A 133 -11.21 -4.11 3.23
C ALA A 133 -11.96 -5.42 2.96
N LYS A 134 -11.52 -6.53 3.56
CA LYS A 134 -12.23 -7.83 3.51
C LYS A 134 -13.62 -7.75 4.11
N LEU A 135 -13.77 -7.02 5.21
CA LEU A 135 -15.04 -6.76 5.88
C LEU A 135 -15.89 -5.68 5.18
N LYS A 136 -15.45 -5.16 4.04
CA LYS A 136 -16.12 -4.11 3.24
C LYS A 136 -16.33 -2.80 4.00
N ILE A 137 -15.44 -2.45 4.94
CA ILE A 137 -15.43 -1.15 5.60
C ILE A 137 -14.88 -0.13 4.60
N THR A 138 -15.75 0.71 4.05
CA THR A 138 -15.49 1.59 2.91
C THR A 138 -14.20 2.41 3.07
N LYS A 139 -13.98 3.03 4.24
CA LYS A 139 -12.80 3.85 4.51
C LYS A 139 -11.50 3.05 4.44
N LEU A 140 -11.49 1.81 4.96
CA LEU A 140 -10.31 0.93 4.94
C LEU A 140 -10.10 0.29 3.56
N LYS A 141 -11.20 -0.04 2.89
CA LYS A 141 -11.16 -0.55 1.52
C LYS A 141 -10.53 0.46 0.55
N CYS A 142 -10.86 1.75 0.66
CA CYS A 142 -10.27 2.81 -0.15
C CYS A 142 -8.73 2.86 -0.01
N ILE A 143 -8.20 2.67 1.20
CA ILE A 143 -6.75 2.61 1.45
C ILE A 143 -6.12 1.38 0.78
N ARG A 144 -6.71 0.19 1.01
CA ARG A 144 -6.21 -1.04 0.38
C ARG A 144 -6.24 -0.97 -1.15
N ASP A 145 -7.33 -0.44 -1.72
CA ASP A 145 -7.49 -0.34 -3.16
C ASP A 145 -6.46 0.62 -3.78
N TRP A 146 -6.03 1.67 -3.06
CA TRP A 146 -4.93 2.51 -3.49
C TRP A 146 -3.63 1.71 -3.66
N PHE A 147 -3.28 0.84 -2.70
CA PHE A 147 -2.12 -0.04 -2.83
C PHE A 147 -2.31 -1.08 -3.95
N TYR A 148 -3.51 -1.64 -4.07
CA TYR A 148 -3.83 -2.64 -5.09
C TYR A 148 -3.70 -2.08 -6.52
N ASN A 149 -4.07 -0.82 -6.71
CA ASN A 149 -4.00 -0.14 -8.01
C ASN A 149 -2.62 0.49 -8.28
N THR A 150 -1.67 0.39 -7.33
CA THR A 150 -0.31 0.89 -7.52
C THR A 150 0.49 -0.09 -8.38
N ASN A 151 0.96 0.37 -9.53
CA ASN A 151 1.79 -0.42 -10.43
C ASN A 151 3.28 -0.25 -10.08
N PHE A 152 3.98 -1.36 -9.97
CA PHE A 152 5.42 -1.39 -9.76
C PHE A 152 6.11 -1.79 -11.05
N THR A 153 7.09 -1.00 -11.49
CA THR A 153 7.87 -1.30 -12.69
C THR A 153 9.32 -1.57 -12.31
N ASN A 154 9.86 -2.67 -12.77
CA ASN A 154 11.27 -2.99 -12.65
C ASN A 154 11.90 -3.05 -14.03
N PHE A 155 12.46 -1.93 -14.51
CA PHE A 155 13.12 -1.85 -15.81
C PHE A 155 14.35 -2.74 -15.94
N GLY A 156 14.86 -3.30 -14.84
CA GLY A 156 15.90 -4.31 -14.85
C GLY A 156 15.42 -5.72 -15.18
N ASN A 157 14.09 -5.96 -15.19
CA ASN A 157 13.50 -7.25 -15.51
C ASN A 157 12.96 -7.26 -16.96
N PRO A 158 13.59 -8.03 -17.88
CA PRO A 158 13.17 -8.08 -19.29
C PRO A 158 11.71 -8.51 -19.48
N ILE A 159 11.19 -9.42 -18.66
CA ILE A 159 9.82 -9.93 -18.76
C ILE A 159 8.81 -8.83 -18.36
N GLU A 160 9.09 -8.12 -17.27
CA GLU A 160 8.26 -6.99 -16.86
C GLU A 160 8.27 -5.88 -17.93
N ASN A 161 9.40 -5.61 -18.55
CA ASN A 161 9.53 -4.62 -19.62
C ASN A 161 8.70 -4.99 -20.85
N VAL A 162 8.68 -6.25 -21.26
CA VAL A 162 7.84 -6.71 -22.37
C VAL A 162 6.35 -6.52 -22.04
N PHE A 163 5.95 -6.88 -20.80
CA PHE A 163 4.58 -6.69 -20.36
C PHE A 163 4.19 -5.21 -20.30
N LEU A 164 5.05 -4.36 -19.75
CA LEU A 164 4.81 -2.92 -19.64
C LEU A 164 4.80 -2.22 -20.99
N SER A 165 5.61 -2.65 -21.94
CA SER A 165 5.62 -2.10 -23.31
C SER A 165 4.31 -2.39 -24.06
N SER A 166 3.53 -3.37 -23.61
CA SER A 166 2.19 -3.66 -24.17
C SER A 166 1.08 -2.82 -23.54
N LEU A 167 1.34 -2.13 -22.42
CA LEU A 167 0.38 -1.25 -21.75
C LEU A 167 0.47 0.17 -22.31
N ILE A 168 0.15 0.32 -23.58
CA ILE A 168 0.05 1.64 -24.21
C ILE A 168 -1.26 2.29 -23.71
N PRO A 169 -1.24 3.58 -23.32
CA PRO A 169 -2.46 4.28 -22.93
C PRO A 169 -3.50 4.25 -24.05
N ASP A 170 -4.77 4.06 -23.69
CA ASP A 170 -5.88 4.08 -24.65
C ASP A 170 -5.86 5.36 -25.47
N GLY A 171 -5.98 5.22 -26.80
CA GLY A 171 -5.94 6.33 -27.74
C GLY A 171 -4.53 6.87 -28.07
N PHE A 172 -3.46 6.32 -27.48
CA PHE A 172 -2.10 6.83 -27.74
C PHE A 172 -1.70 6.71 -29.22
N THR A 173 -2.12 5.67 -29.91
CA THR A 173 -1.81 5.45 -31.32
C THR A 173 -2.62 6.33 -32.27
N ASP A 174 -3.85 6.71 -31.87
CA ASP A 174 -4.85 7.27 -32.79
C ASP A 174 -5.24 8.72 -32.43
N ASP A 175 -5.06 9.14 -31.18
CA ASP A 175 -5.45 10.47 -30.69
C ASP A 175 -4.23 11.39 -30.47
N LYS A 176 -4.08 12.39 -31.37
CA LYS A 176 -3.00 13.38 -31.27
C LYS A 176 -3.02 14.19 -29.97
N ASN A 177 -4.19 14.36 -29.33
CA ASN A 177 -4.26 15.08 -28.04
C ASN A 177 -3.69 14.22 -26.91
N VAL A 178 -3.91 12.91 -26.95
CA VAL A 178 -3.31 11.95 -26.00
C VAL A 178 -1.79 11.93 -26.20
N GLN A 179 -1.33 11.81 -27.44
CA GLN A 179 0.11 11.86 -27.76
C GLN A 179 0.75 13.16 -27.26
N LYS A 180 0.12 14.30 -27.53
CA LYS A 180 0.63 15.60 -27.07
C LYS A 180 0.73 15.65 -25.54
N LYS A 181 -0.29 15.21 -24.79
CA LYS A 181 -0.25 15.19 -23.32
C LYS A 181 0.89 14.33 -22.79
N VAL A 182 1.15 13.18 -23.43
CA VAL A 182 2.25 12.30 -23.06
C VAL A 182 3.60 12.96 -23.36
N VAL A 183 3.77 13.61 -24.51
CA VAL A 183 4.99 14.37 -24.85
C VAL A 183 5.20 15.51 -23.85
N ASP A 184 4.17 16.30 -23.59
CA ASP A 184 4.24 17.43 -22.66
C ASP A 184 4.64 16.96 -21.25
N TYR A 185 4.13 15.79 -20.82
CA TYR A 185 4.50 15.17 -19.53
C TYR A 185 5.96 14.74 -19.50
N PHE A 186 6.45 14.04 -20.53
CA PHE A 186 7.85 13.62 -20.61
C PHE A 186 8.81 14.79 -20.76
N ALA A 187 8.44 15.86 -21.48
CA ALA A 187 9.23 17.06 -21.64
C ALA A 187 9.48 17.79 -20.30
N THR A 188 8.68 17.52 -19.26
CA THR A 188 8.95 18.04 -17.89
C THR A 188 10.18 17.40 -17.27
N PHE A 189 10.55 16.19 -17.68
CA PHE A 189 11.71 15.45 -17.17
C PHE A 189 12.92 15.56 -18.09
N ASP A 190 12.67 15.61 -19.41
CA ASP A 190 13.69 15.72 -20.43
C ASP A 190 13.17 16.57 -21.60
N SER A 191 13.64 17.82 -21.65
CA SER A 191 13.24 18.78 -22.68
C SER A 191 13.68 18.44 -24.11
N SER A 192 14.52 17.41 -24.30
CA SER A 192 14.90 16.90 -25.62
C SER A 192 13.81 16.04 -26.26
N ILE A 193 12.81 15.60 -25.51
CA ILE A 193 11.69 14.83 -26.00
C ILE A 193 10.65 15.77 -26.61
N VAL A 194 10.61 15.83 -27.95
CA VAL A 194 9.72 16.73 -28.70
C VAL A 194 8.59 16.01 -29.44
N GLY A 195 8.58 14.68 -29.45
CA GLY A 195 7.53 13.91 -30.11
C GLY A 195 7.82 12.41 -30.18
N PHE A 196 6.84 11.68 -30.71
CA PHE A 196 6.96 10.27 -31.07
C PHE A 196 6.75 10.13 -32.58
N ASN A 197 7.54 9.26 -33.21
CA ASN A 197 7.41 8.88 -34.62
C ASN A 197 6.64 7.57 -34.75
#